data_6d43ab46327a41f2b43433681c5bb817
#
_entry.id   6d43ab46327a41f2b43433681c5bb817
#
_cell.length_a   1.000
_cell.length_b   1.000
_cell.length_c   1.000
_cell.angle_alpha   90.00
_cell.angle_beta   90.00
_cell.angle_gamma   90.00
#
_symmetry.space_group_name_H-M   'P 1'
#
loop_
_entity.id
_entity.type
_entity.pdbx_description
1 polymer ?
#
loop_
_entity_poly.entity_id
_entity_poly.type
_entity_poly.pdbx_seq_one_letter_code
_entity_poly.pdbx_strand_id
1 'polypeptide(L)'
;MLKKPFSLHKTPHDTYAFSVLIILLSLLIAWTNLYNRPQGDLFVSVYIESSLVEQYSLYEEQQITYFPEDYASLQGPLTLEIADEGMRIIEETSPLNICSNQGWIRDPGLPLICAPNQFMAVIEVIQ
;
A
#
# COMPACT_ATOMS: atom_id res chain seq x y z
N MET A 1 8.48 -25.58 54.76
CA MET A 1 7.24 -25.76 53.99
C MET A 1 7.56 -25.73 52.51
N LEU A 2 7.64 -26.87 51.84
CA LEU A 2 7.89 -26.97 50.41
C LEU A 2 6.58 -26.75 49.66
N LYS A 3 6.48 -25.62 48.89
CA LYS A 3 5.36 -25.40 47.97
C LYS A 3 5.43 -26.46 46.87
N LYS A 4 4.42 -27.34 46.78
CA LYS A 4 4.23 -28.24 45.65
C LYS A 4 4.14 -27.42 44.36
N PRO A 5 4.87 -27.79 43.29
CA PRO A 5 4.67 -27.14 42.01
C PRO A 5 3.25 -27.46 41.52
N PHE A 6 2.56 -26.43 41.05
CA PHE A 6 1.26 -26.53 40.41
C PHE A 6 1.44 -27.32 39.11
N SER A 7 1.14 -28.61 39.14
CA SER A 7 1.14 -29.44 37.92
C SER A 7 -0.17 -29.19 37.19
N LEU A 8 -0.10 -28.45 36.12
CA LEU A 8 -1.18 -28.41 35.12
C LEU A 8 -1.34 -29.83 34.52
N HIS A 9 -2.34 -30.53 34.99
CA HIS A 9 -2.74 -31.81 34.41
C HIS A 9 -3.37 -31.49 33.04
N LYS A 10 -2.55 -31.49 31.98
CA LYS A 10 -3.06 -31.39 30.60
C LYS A 10 -3.84 -32.69 30.30
N THR A 11 -5.16 -32.59 30.32
CA THR A 11 -6.02 -33.66 29.83
C THR A 11 -5.95 -33.66 28.28
N PRO A 12 -6.07 -34.83 27.63
CA PRO A 12 -6.04 -34.89 26.16
C PRO A 12 -7.13 -34.04 25.50
N HIS A 13 -8.24 -33.78 26.20
CA HIS A 13 -9.31 -32.88 25.75
C HIS A 13 -8.84 -31.44 25.60
N ASP A 14 -7.94 -30.95 26.46
CA ASP A 14 -7.44 -29.56 26.39
C ASP A 14 -6.59 -29.32 25.14
N THR A 15 -5.83 -30.32 24.71
CA THR A 15 -5.00 -30.22 23.48
C THR A 15 -5.87 -30.16 22.23
N TYR A 16 -6.96 -30.94 22.18
CA TYR A 16 -7.90 -30.89 21.05
C TYR A 16 -8.67 -29.55 21.03
N ALA A 17 -9.08 -29.05 22.20
CA ALA A 17 -9.76 -27.76 22.31
C ALA A 17 -8.88 -26.61 21.80
N PHE A 18 -7.58 -26.60 22.18
CA PHE A 18 -6.62 -25.61 21.67
C PHE A 18 -6.41 -25.72 20.15
N SER A 19 -6.30 -26.93 19.62
CA SER A 19 -6.13 -27.15 18.19
C SER A 19 -7.34 -26.66 17.39
N VAL A 20 -8.55 -26.95 17.85
CA VAL A 20 -9.80 -26.48 17.23
C VAL A 20 -9.88 -24.96 17.29
N LEU A 21 -9.51 -24.33 18.41
CA LEU A 21 -9.51 -22.87 18.54
C LEU A 21 -8.56 -22.22 17.55
N ILE A 22 -7.33 -22.76 17.39
CA ILE A 22 -6.35 -22.24 16.44
C ILE A 22 -6.87 -22.35 15.00
N ILE A 23 -7.49 -23.48 14.64
CA ILE A 23 -8.06 -23.68 13.30
C ILE A 23 -9.18 -22.67 13.04
N LEU A 24 -10.08 -22.48 14.00
CA LEU A 24 -11.18 -21.52 13.86
C LEU A 24 -10.65 -20.08 13.74
N LEU A 25 -9.62 -19.72 14.51
CA LEU A 25 -9.00 -18.39 14.43
C LEU A 25 -8.31 -18.17 13.09
N SER A 26 -7.59 -19.18 12.57
CA SER A 26 -6.95 -19.11 11.25
C SER A 26 -7.96 -18.99 10.12
N LEU A 27 -9.08 -19.71 10.20
CA LEU A 27 -10.18 -19.59 9.24
C LEU A 27 -10.83 -18.21 9.29
N LEU A 28 -11.01 -17.65 10.48
CA LEU A 28 -11.57 -16.31 10.66
C LEU A 28 -10.65 -15.25 10.05
N ILE A 29 -9.33 -15.34 10.27
CA ILE A 29 -8.34 -14.44 9.69
C ILE A 29 -8.32 -14.57 8.16
N ALA A 30 -8.34 -15.79 7.64
CA ALA A 30 -8.40 -16.03 6.20
C ALA A 30 -9.70 -15.45 5.59
N TRP A 31 -10.83 -15.63 6.26
CA TRP A 31 -12.11 -15.07 5.83
C TRP A 31 -12.11 -13.55 5.81
N THR A 32 -11.61 -12.90 6.86
CA THR A 32 -11.52 -11.43 6.93
C THR A 32 -10.59 -10.86 5.86
N ASN A 33 -9.45 -11.51 5.59
CA ASN A 33 -8.54 -11.10 4.51
C ASN A 33 -9.16 -11.26 3.12
N LEU A 34 -9.97 -12.30 2.91
CA LEU A 34 -10.64 -12.53 1.64
C LEU A 34 -11.82 -11.57 1.42
N TYR A 35 -12.54 -11.27 2.50
CA TYR A 35 -13.72 -10.40 2.46
C TYR A 35 -13.37 -8.91 2.34
N ASN A 36 -12.26 -8.50 2.96
CA ASN A 36 -11.81 -7.10 2.96
C ASN A 36 -10.96 -6.73 1.72
N ARG A 37 -10.95 -7.55 0.67
CA ARG A 37 -10.32 -7.13 -0.59
C ARG A 37 -11.12 -5.97 -1.17
N PRO A 38 -10.45 -4.89 -1.59
CA PRO A 38 -11.13 -3.79 -2.26
C PRO A 38 -11.86 -4.35 -3.48
N GLN A 39 -13.18 -4.18 -3.50
CA GLN A 39 -14.03 -4.56 -4.63
C GLN A 39 -14.23 -3.29 -5.48
N GLY A 40 -13.54 -3.22 -6.59
CA GLY A 40 -13.60 -2.13 -7.55
C GLY A 40 -12.32 -2.05 -8.38
N ASP A 41 -12.38 -1.31 -9.44
CA ASP A 41 -11.19 -1.05 -10.24
C ASP A 41 -10.25 -0.12 -9.49
N LEU A 42 -8.97 -0.47 -9.49
CA LEU A 42 -7.93 0.33 -8.85
C LEU A 42 -7.34 1.31 -9.87
N PHE A 43 -7.29 2.57 -9.47
CA PHE A 43 -6.72 3.65 -10.26
C PHE A 43 -5.63 4.38 -9.47
N VAL A 44 -4.66 4.89 -10.19
CA VAL A 44 -3.67 5.83 -9.67
C VAL A 44 -4.18 7.23 -9.95
N SER A 45 -4.57 7.94 -8.89
CA SER A 45 -4.98 9.35 -8.97
C SER A 45 -3.74 10.23 -8.74
N VAL A 46 -3.46 11.10 -9.70
CA VAL A 46 -2.32 12.02 -9.66
C VAL A 46 -2.79 13.43 -9.35
N TYR A 47 -2.17 14.04 -8.33
CA TYR A 47 -2.42 15.39 -7.90
C TYR A 47 -1.14 16.23 -8.02
N ILE A 48 -1.25 17.40 -8.63
CA ILE A 48 -0.19 18.40 -8.70
C ILE A 48 -0.79 19.72 -8.23
N GLU A 49 -0.07 20.47 -7.38
CA GLU A 49 -0.55 21.72 -6.79
C GLU A 49 -1.93 21.57 -6.10
N SER A 50 -2.15 20.41 -5.45
CA SER A 50 -3.41 20.04 -4.78
C SER A 50 -4.63 19.87 -5.71
N SER A 51 -4.42 19.83 -7.01
CA SER A 51 -5.47 19.60 -8.02
C SER A 51 -5.32 18.22 -8.63
N LEU A 52 -6.43 17.49 -8.77
CA LEU A 52 -6.44 16.23 -9.51
C LEU A 52 -6.12 16.52 -10.98
N VAL A 53 -5.05 15.94 -11.47
CA VAL A 53 -4.59 16.12 -12.86
C VAL A 53 -5.14 15.02 -13.74
N GLU A 54 -4.94 13.77 -13.35
CA GLU A 54 -5.31 12.61 -14.16
C GLU A 54 -5.45 11.36 -13.30
N GLN A 55 -6.15 10.35 -13.84
CA GLN A 55 -6.31 9.04 -13.23
C GLN A 55 -5.95 7.97 -14.25
N TYR A 56 -5.14 7.00 -13.81
CA TYR A 56 -4.65 5.90 -14.64
C TYR A 56 -5.08 4.56 -14.06
N SER A 57 -5.39 3.60 -14.93
CA SER A 57 -5.62 2.22 -14.48
C SER A 57 -4.35 1.64 -13.85
N LEU A 58 -4.49 1.03 -12.68
CA LEU A 58 -3.37 0.36 -12.01
C LEU A 58 -2.91 -0.91 -12.77
N TYR A 59 -3.77 -1.45 -13.62
CA TYR A 59 -3.53 -2.70 -14.35
C TYR A 59 -2.85 -2.48 -15.71
N GLU A 60 -2.67 -1.23 -16.13
CA GLU A 60 -2.00 -0.89 -17.38
C GLU A 60 -0.58 -0.38 -17.08
N GLU A 61 0.41 -1.12 -17.55
CA GLU A 61 1.81 -0.71 -17.39
C GLU A 61 2.11 0.50 -18.28
N GLN A 62 2.59 1.58 -17.65
CA GLN A 62 2.88 2.82 -18.34
C GLN A 62 3.86 3.70 -17.57
N GLN A 63 4.51 4.61 -18.28
CA GLN A 63 5.36 5.65 -17.72
C GLN A 63 4.83 7.00 -18.19
N ILE A 64 4.57 7.89 -17.25
CA ILE A 64 4.03 9.22 -17.50
C ILE A 64 5.02 10.25 -17.00
N THR A 65 5.43 11.17 -17.89
CA THR A 65 6.34 12.26 -17.52
C THR A 65 5.58 13.57 -17.48
N TYR A 66 5.71 14.27 -16.36
CA TYR A 66 5.19 15.62 -16.14
C TYR A 66 6.32 16.62 -16.27
N PHE A 67 6.07 17.76 -16.92
CA PHE A 67 7.07 18.78 -17.22
C PHE A 67 6.81 20.10 -16.51
N PRO A 68 7.88 20.87 -16.16
CA PRO A 68 7.73 22.19 -15.55
C PRO A 68 7.00 23.21 -16.41
N GLU A 69 6.95 23.00 -17.72
CA GLU A 69 6.22 23.86 -18.66
C GLU A 69 4.72 23.81 -18.44
N ASP A 70 4.22 22.65 -17.96
CA ASP A 70 2.79 22.43 -17.70
C ASP A 70 2.43 22.71 -16.24
N TYR A 71 3.39 22.51 -15.30
CA TYR A 71 3.16 22.62 -13.86
C TYR A 71 4.30 23.40 -13.20
N ALA A 72 4.02 24.64 -12.80
CA ALA A 72 5.03 25.56 -12.28
C ALA A 72 5.70 25.11 -10.97
N SER A 73 5.07 24.23 -10.22
CA SER A 73 5.62 23.65 -8.98
C SER A 73 6.71 22.64 -9.21
N LEU A 74 6.79 22.04 -10.40
CA LEU A 74 7.81 21.04 -10.71
C LEU A 74 9.17 21.70 -10.90
N GLN A 75 10.19 21.18 -10.21
CA GLN A 75 11.58 21.67 -10.30
C GLN A 75 12.33 21.12 -11.53
N GLY A 76 11.78 20.11 -12.19
CA GLY A 76 12.27 19.45 -13.38
C GLY A 76 11.32 18.36 -13.82
N PRO A 77 11.63 17.60 -14.87
CA PRO A 77 10.81 16.47 -15.30
C PRO A 77 10.63 15.48 -14.14
N LEU A 78 9.39 14.97 -14.00
CA LEU A 78 9.03 13.96 -13.02
C LEU A 78 8.32 12.82 -13.74
N THR A 79 8.87 11.60 -13.66
CA THR A 79 8.30 10.43 -14.31
C THR A 79 7.74 9.45 -13.28
N LEU A 80 6.43 9.21 -13.37
CA LEU A 80 5.69 8.19 -12.64
C LEU A 80 5.68 6.91 -13.48
N GLU A 81 6.04 5.80 -12.88
CA GLU A 81 5.91 4.47 -13.46
C GLU A 81 4.80 3.70 -12.75
N ILE A 82 3.91 3.11 -13.53
CA ILE A 82 2.88 2.18 -13.09
C ILE A 82 3.19 0.83 -13.69
N ALA A 83 3.47 -0.16 -12.85
CA ALA A 83 3.74 -1.53 -13.26
C ALA A 83 3.56 -2.49 -12.07
N ASP A 84 3.39 -3.79 -12.34
CA ASP A 84 3.30 -4.83 -11.32
C ASP A 84 2.28 -4.49 -10.21
N GLU A 85 1.12 -3.97 -10.57
CA GLU A 85 0.06 -3.53 -9.64
C GLU A 85 0.56 -2.53 -8.58
N GLY A 86 1.46 -1.63 -8.99
CA GLY A 86 2.05 -0.62 -8.12
C GLY A 86 2.47 0.63 -8.88
N MET A 87 2.95 1.61 -8.15
CA MET A 87 3.47 2.85 -8.70
C MET A 87 4.77 3.26 -8.02
N ARG A 88 5.64 3.97 -8.73
CA ARG A 88 6.84 4.61 -8.19
C ARG A 88 7.25 5.81 -9.03
N ILE A 89 8.07 6.70 -8.47
CA ILE A 89 8.79 7.72 -9.24
C ILE A 89 10.13 7.13 -9.67
N ILE A 90 10.45 7.22 -10.96
CA ILE A 90 11.71 6.74 -11.54
C ILE A 90 12.64 7.89 -11.96
N GLU A 91 12.09 9.08 -12.23
CA GLU A 91 12.86 10.28 -12.56
C GLU A 91 12.27 11.49 -11.85
N GLU A 92 13.13 12.30 -11.26
CA GLU A 92 12.73 13.50 -10.55
C GLU A 92 13.87 14.48 -10.37
N THR A 93 13.50 15.73 -10.05
CA THR A 93 14.45 16.76 -9.57
C THR A 93 14.06 17.12 -8.15
N SER A 94 14.74 16.52 -7.17
CA SER A 94 14.58 16.86 -5.75
C SER A 94 15.88 16.66 -5.00
N PRO A 95 16.08 17.32 -3.85
CA PRO A 95 17.24 17.07 -3.01
C PRO A 95 17.28 15.61 -2.55
N LEU A 96 18.45 14.95 -2.71
CA LEU A 96 18.69 13.56 -2.25
C LEU A 96 17.75 12.50 -2.85
N ASN A 97 17.07 12.80 -3.96
CA ASN A 97 16.13 11.88 -4.63
C ASN A 97 15.06 11.34 -3.66
N ILE A 98 14.52 12.22 -2.81
CA ILE A 98 13.60 11.81 -1.73
C ILE A 98 12.28 11.24 -2.23
N CYS A 99 11.89 11.57 -3.45
CA CYS A 99 10.65 11.07 -4.05
C CYS A 99 10.84 9.68 -4.64
N SER A 100 11.89 9.47 -5.43
CA SER A 100 12.20 8.16 -6.03
C SER A 100 12.67 7.14 -4.99
N ASN A 101 13.29 7.57 -3.90
CA ASN A 101 13.71 6.70 -2.81
C ASN A 101 12.55 6.08 -2.02
N GLN A 102 11.31 6.53 -2.20
CA GLN A 102 10.14 5.88 -1.59
C GLN A 102 9.88 4.48 -2.18
N GLY A 103 10.37 4.21 -3.40
CA GLY A 103 10.24 2.92 -4.06
C GLY A 103 8.81 2.60 -4.50
N TRP A 104 8.48 1.31 -4.56
CA TRP A 104 7.18 0.85 -5.00
C TRP A 104 6.11 1.03 -3.92
N ILE A 105 5.00 1.67 -4.28
CA ILE A 105 3.77 1.77 -3.50
C ILE A 105 2.73 0.86 -4.16
N ARG A 106 2.18 -0.08 -3.40
CA ARG A 106 1.17 -1.05 -3.87
C ARG A 106 -0.10 -1.04 -3.03
N ASP A 107 -0.04 -0.46 -1.84
CA ASP A 107 -1.18 -0.45 -0.93
C ASP A 107 -2.17 0.66 -1.29
N PRO A 108 -3.46 0.35 -1.52
CA PRO A 108 -4.49 1.36 -1.73
C PRO A 108 -4.58 2.34 -0.55
N GLY A 109 -4.71 3.62 -0.84
CA GLY A 109 -4.78 4.69 0.15
C GLY A 109 -3.43 5.15 0.70
N LEU A 110 -2.32 4.44 0.40
CA LEU A 110 -0.98 4.92 0.76
C LEU A 110 -0.49 5.90 -0.32
N PRO A 111 -0.26 7.19 0.00
CA PRO A 111 0.16 8.16 -0.98
C PRO A 111 1.68 8.09 -1.24
N LEU A 112 2.07 8.29 -2.49
CA LEU A 112 3.43 8.62 -2.88
C LEU A 112 3.50 10.14 -2.94
N ILE A 113 4.34 10.75 -2.10
CA ILE A 113 4.39 12.21 -1.93
C ILE A 113 5.76 12.73 -2.34
N CYS A 114 5.77 13.71 -3.24
CA CYS A 114 6.94 14.48 -3.64
C CYS A 114 6.73 15.95 -3.27
N ALA A 115 6.94 16.29 -2.00
CA ALA A 115 6.69 17.63 -1.47
C ALA A 115 7.43 18.76 -2.19
N PRO A 116 8.72 18.62 -2.59
CA PRO A 116 9.43 19.68 -3.33
C PRO A 116 8.78 20.03 -4.67
N ASN A 117 8.08 19.08 -5.28
CA ASN A 117 7.40 19.22 -6.57
C ASN A 117 5.88 19.42 -6.43
N GLN A 118 5.36 19.50 -5.21
CA GLN A 118 3.92 19.53 -4.92
C GLN A 118 3.13 18.43 -5.66
N PHE A 119 3.76 17.26 -5.80
CA PHE A 119 3.23 16.10 -6.48
C PHE A 119 2.79 15.04 -5.48
N MET A 120 1.64 14.45 -5.72
CA MET A 120 1.14 13.30 -4.96
C MET A 120 0.45 12.32 -5.90
N ALA A 121 0.71 11.04 -5.73
CA ALA A 121 -0.04 9.96 -6.37
C ALA A 121 -0.59 9.01 -5.32
N VAL A 122 -1.79 8.51 -5.51
CA VAL A 122 -2.44 7.57 -4.59
C VAL A 122 -3.23 6.53 -5.35
N ILE A 123 -3.16 5.27 -4.89
CA ILE A 123 -3.98 4.18 -5.43
C ILE A 123 -5.34 4.25 -4.75
N GLU A 124 -6.40 4.44 -5.52
CA GLU A 124 -7.77 4.57 -5.06
C GLU A 124 -8.68 3.52 -5.70
N VAL A 125 -9.72 3.14 -4.97
CA VAL A 125 -10.79 2.28 -5.47
C VAL A 125 -11.91 3.17 -5.99
N ILE A 126 -12.20 3.09 -7.27
CA ILE A 126 -13.36 3.78 -7.84
C ILE A 126 -14.53 2.79 -7.90
N GLN A 127 -15.64 3.18 -7.29
CA GLN A 127 -16.89 2.41 -7.28
C GLN A 127 -17.79 2.81 -8.44
#